data_7d44fd12b8a490e8d2959cd443d0d718
#
_entry.id   7d44fd12b8a490e8d2959cd443d0d718
#
_cell.length_a   1.000
_cell.length_b   1.000
_cell.length_c   1.000
_cell.angle_alpha   90.00
_cell.angle_beta   90.00
_cell.angle_gamma   90.00
#
_symmetry.space_group_name_H-M   'P 1'
#
loop_
_entity.id
_entity.type
_entity.pdbx_description
1 polymer ?
#
loop_
_entity_poly.entity_id
_entity_poly.type
_entity_poly.pdbx_seq_one_letter_code
_entity_poly.pdbx_strand_id
1 'polypeptide(L)'
;MKTPTVSRRAVLGALALPWLAGCTTPLPLIAAPPADANASRILRESAEAHGLSAYRRLTDINVAYTGQWRPLIGGIQPEVTDTGFRGSSQERLMPAAGVCAQAYTGLRGRKQVWWRRGSGVGDDLGEVAVWFNGLRSDDAAAQRAAALVAEGYGLFLLGPLWLADRELPIRLAGTERVDGRQCDVVEAWLSPGLGRVAADRVALCVDRSDRLTRRVRFTLEGFAGTRGAVAEVDTFDHERRFGVTWPMRSFERVVHPIAIPAHDWRIAGLDVNRGYGVQALLGPDFTAGAAAPARPL
;
A
#
# COMPACT_ATOMS: atom_id res chain seq x y z
N MET A 1 32.00 -48.22 55.02
CA MET A 1 31.79 -48.16 53.54
C MET A 1 30.65 -47.19 53.31
N LYS A 2 30.97 -46.01 52.76
CA LYS A 2 30.00 -44.95 52.44
C LYS A 2 29.81 -44.96 50.94
N THR A 3 28.62 -45.22 50.48
CA THR A 3 28.20 -45.12 49.07
C THR A 3 28.00 -43.68 48.67
N PRO A 4 28.52 -43.20 47.54
CA PRO A 4 28.31 -41.82 47.09
C PRO A 4 26.94 -41.72 46.38
N THR A 5 26.11 -40.81 46.87
CA THR A 5 24.88 -40.37 46.22
C THR A 5 25.20 -39.51 45.03
N VAL A 6 24.91 -40.00 43.81
CA VAL A 6 25.02 -39.22 42.58
C VAL A 6 23.83 -38.24 42.49
N SER A 7 24.16 -36.97 42.53
CA SER A 7 23.22 -35.86 42.33
C SER A 7 22.64 -35.84 40.93
N ARG A 8 21.30 -35.94 40.83
CA ARG A 8 20.52 -35.77 39.57
C ARG A 8 20.32 -34.28 39.25
N ARG A 9 21.39 -33.53 39.11
CA ARG A 9 21.34 -32.14 38.64
C ARG A 9 22.42 -31.97 37.60
N ALA A 10 22.08 -32.23 36.35
CA ALA A 10 22.71 -31.63 35.17
C ALA A 10 22.35 -32.50 33.96
N VAL A 11 21.24 -32.24 33.30
CA VAL A 11 21.04 -32.29 31.83
C VAL A 11 19.70 -31.62 31.54
N LEU A 12 19.65 -30.33 31.68
CA LEU A 12 18.76 -29.47 30.88
C LEU A 12 19.67 -28.69 29.95
N GLY A 13 20.27 -29.41 29.02
CA GLY A 13 20.88 -28.82 27.85
C GLY A 13 19.79 -28.16 27.04
N ALA A 14 19.79 -26.84 27.04
CA ALA A 14 18.95 -26.00 26.23
C ALA A 14 19.14 -26.37 24.76
N LEU A 15 18.21 -27.08 24.18
CA LEU A 15 17.94 -27.10 22.75
C LEU A 15 17.39 -25.72 22.38
N ALA A 16 18.27 -24.73 22.30
CA ALA A 16 18.02 -23.50 21.57
C ALA A 16 18.01 -23.88 20.08
N LEU A 17 16.87 -24.35 19.58
CA LEU A 17 16.55 -24.33 18.18
C LEU A 17 16.66 -22.85 17.74
N PRO A 18 17.56 -22.49 16.80
CA PRO A 18 17.47 -21.20 16.18
C PRO A 18 16.15 -21.18 15.43
N TRP A 19 15.17 -20.48 15.96
CA TRP A 19 14.07 -19.99 15.18
C TRP A 19 14.71 -19.09 14.12
N LEU A 20 14.91 -19.63 12.93
CA LEU A 20 15.08 -18.85 11.72
C LEU A 20 13.69 -18.21 11.44
N ALA A 21 13.26 -17.34 12.33
CA ALA A 21 12.33 -16.30 11.97
C ALA A 21 13.05 -15.57 10.82
N GLY A 22 12.56 -15.72 9.61
CA GLY A 22 12.99 -14.90 8.51
C GLY A 22 12.88 -13.46 9.00
N CYS A 23 14.01 -12.85 9.33
CA CYS A 23 14.09 -11.49 9.78
C CYS A 23 13.60 -10.63 8.61
N THR A 24 12.30 -10.29 8.60
CA THR A 24 11.85 -9.18 7.77
C THR A 24 12.63 -7.98 8.25
N THR A 25 13.54 -7.53 7.40
CA THR A 25 14.40 -6.40 7.74
C THR A 25 13.48 -5.18 7.93
N PRO A 26 13.53 -4.49 9.09
CA PRO A 26 12.86 -3.21 9.23
C PRO A 26 13.21 -2.33 8.04
N LEU A 27 12.27 -1.48 7.63
CA LEU A 27 12.48 -0.54 6.53
C LEU A 27 12.70 0.88 7.12
N PRO A 28 13.82 1.13 7.85
CA PRO A 28 14.05 2.41 8.49
C PRO A 28 14.25 3.48 7.43
N LEU A 29 13.79 4.69 7.72
CA LEU A 29 14.07 5.86 6.90
C LEU A 29 15.53 6.25 7.12
N ILE A 30 16.39 5.79 6.22
CA ILE A 30 17.82 6.14 6.16
C ILE A 30 18.06 7.15 5.06
N ALA A 31 19.25 7.73 4.99
CA ALA A 31 19.62 8.64 3.91
C ALA A 31 19.39 7.97 2.55
N ALA A 32 18.86 8.75 1.59
CA ALA A 32 18.65 8.27 0.24
C ALA A 32 19.98 7.88 -0.41
N PRO A 33 20.07 6.73 -1.10
CA PRO A 33 21.26 6.29 -1.75
C PRO A 33 21.54 7.10 -3.03
N PRO A 34 22.75 7.02 -3.58
CA PRO A 34 22.97 7.46 -4.96
C PRO A 34 22.12 6.64 -5.94
N ALA A 35 21.92 7.19 -7.14
CA ALA A 35 21.15 6.50 -8.17
C ALA A 35 21.73 5.12 -8.53
N ASP A 36 20.88 4.11 -8.60
CA ASP A 36 21.20 2.74 -8.99
C ASP A 36 20.61 2.43 -10.37
N ALA A 37 21.47 2.33 -11.37
CA ALA A 37 21.06 2.07 -12.76
C ALA A 37 20.35 0.71 -12.92
N ASN A 38 20.73 -0.32 -12.15
CA ASN A 38 20.08 -1.63 -12.19
C ASN A 38 18.68 -1.56 -11.59
N ALA A 39 18.52 -0.90 -10.45
CA ALA A 39 17.21 -0.68 -9.84
C ALA A 39 16.29 0.11 -10.79
N SER A 40 16.82 1.19 -11.42
CA SER A 40 16.08 2.00 -12.41
C SER A 40 15.61 1.18 -13.61
N ARG A 41 16.47 0.30 -14.12
CA ARG A 41 16.14 -0.61 -15.23
C ARG A 41 15.06 -1.61 -14.81
N ILE A 42 15.18 -2.26 -13.64
CA ILE A 42 14.18 -3.23 -13.15
C ILE A 42 12.83 -2.55 -12.92
N LEU A 43 12.80 -1.36 -12.32
CA LEU A 43 11.57 -0.59 -12.12
C LEU A 43 10.89 -0.27 -13.47
N ARG A 44 11.67 0.16 -14.45
CA ARG A 44 11.15 0.46 -15.80
C ARG A 44 10.60 -0.79 -16.50
N GLU A 45 11.35 -1.90 -16.49
CA GLU A 45 10.90 -3.18 -17.05
C GLU A 45 9.59 -3.64 -16.38
N SER A 46 9.48 -3.45 -15.06
CA SER A 46 8.26 -3.77 -14.32
C SER A 46 7.10 -2.86 -14.76
N ALA A 47 7.32 -1.57 -14.89
CA ALA A 47 6.29 -0.65 -15.35
C ALA A 47 5.83 -0.97 -16.79
N GLU A 48 6.75 -1.35 -17.67
CA GLU A 48 6.43 -1.79 -19.05
C GLU A 48 5.61 -3.08 -19.05
N ALA A 49 5.95 -4.07 -18.21
CA ALA A 49 5.18 -5.30 -18.04
C ALA A 49 3.76 -5.04 -17.52
N HIS A 50 3.62 -4.06 -16.63
CA HIS A 50 2.31 -3.58 -16.19
C HIS A 50 1.57 -2.72 -17.21
N GLY A 51 2.19 -2.31 -18.32
CA GLY A 51 1.54 -1.56 -19.41
C GLY A 51 1.68 -0.05 -19.30
N LEU A 52 2.88 0.46 -19.00
CA LEU A 52 3.18 1.88 -18.81
C LEU A 52 2.64 2.79 -19.93
N SER A 53 2.80 2.40 -21.21
CA SER A 53 2.29 3.18 -22.34
C SER A 53 0.78 3.33 -22.34
N ALA A 54 0.03 2.30 -21.93
CA ALA A 54 -1.42 2.38 -21.81
C ALA A 54 -1.82 3.23 -20.59
N TYR A 55 -1.15 3.00 -19.44
CA TYR A 55 -1.39 3.76 -18.23
C TYR A 55 -1.25 5.28 -18.43
N ARG A 56 -0.22 5.74 -19.12
CA ARG A 56 0.00 7.17 -19.42
C ARG A 56 -1.09 7.83 -20.25
N ARG A 57 -1.96 7.03 -20.91
CA ARG A 57 -3.12 7.54 -21.66
C ARG A 57 -4.42 7.54 -20.86
N LEU A 58 -4.41 7.02 -19.64
CA LEU A 58 -5.59 7.04 -18.78
C LEU A 58 -5.78 8.43 -18.18
N THR A 59 -6.97 8.98 -18.36
CA THR A 59 -7.38 10.24 -17.74
C THR A 59 -7.82 10.03 -16.30
N ASP A 60 -8.58 8.96 -16.09
CA ASP A 60 -9.05 8.52 -14.77
C ASP A 60 -9.17 7.00 -14.71
N ILE A 61 -9.07 6.48 -13.48
CA ILE A 61 -9.19 5.07 -13.13
C ILE A 61 -10.26 4.95 -12.05
N ASN A 62 -11.23 4.08 -12.26
CA ASN A 62 -12.37 3.91 -11.37
C ASN A 62 -12.38 2.48 -10.83
N VAL A 63 -12.29 2.33 -9.52
CA VAL A 63 -12.20 1.03 -8.85
C VAL A 63 -13.26 0.92 -7.77
N ALA A 64 -13.90 -0.24 -7.71
CA ALA A 64 -14.69 -0.67 -6.56
C ALA A 64 -14.00 -1.85 -5.90
N TYR A 65 -13.91 -1.82 -4.57
CA TYR A 65 -13.30 -2.89 -3.79
C TYR A 65 -14.32 -3.58 -2.89
N THR A 66 -14.11 -4.87 -2.68
CA THR A 66 -14.71 -5.65 -1.59
C THR A 66 -13.60 -6.24 -0.76
N GLY A 67 -13.77 -6.33 0.54
CA GLY A 67 -12.75 -6.88 1.43
C GLY A 67 -13.10 -6.74 2.89
N GLN A 68 -12.22 -7.29 3.73
CA GLN A 68 -12.43 -7.29 5.17
C GLN A 68 -11.13 -7.00 5.92
N TRP A 69 -11.20 -6.01 6.79
CA TRP A 69 -10.17 -5.77 7.79
C TRP A 69 -10.27 -6.80 8.91
N ARG A 70 -9.12 -7.25 9.40
CA ARG A 70 -9.07 -8.10 10.58
C ARG A 70 -9.44 -7.27 11.81
N PRO A 71 -10.28 -7.79 12.73
CA PRO A 71 -10.78 -7.02 13.88
C PRO A 71 -9.68 -6.42 14.75
N LEU A 72 -8.56 -7.14 14.93
CA LEU A 72 -7.42 -6.66 15.72
C LEU A 72 -6.84 -5.34 15.17
N ILE A 73 -6.72 -5.22 13.84
CA ILE A 73 -6.22 -3.99 13.20
C ILE A 73 -7.21 -2.85 13.38
N GLY A 74 -8.51 -3.13 13.32
CA GLY A 74 -9.54 -2.13 13.63
C GLY A 74 -9.46 -1.55 15.05
N GLY A 75 -8.98 -2.34 16.00
CA GLY A 75 -8.70 -1.89 17.37
C GLY A 75 -7.39 -1.10 17.51
N ILE A 76 -6.37 -1.43 16.71
CA ILE A 76 -5.05 -0.77 16.78
C ILE A 76 -5.04 0.56 16.00
N GLN A 77 -5.70 0.59 14.82
CA GLN A 77 -5.74 1.76 13.93
C GLN A 77 -7.14 2.00 13.36
N PRO A 78 -8.10 2.39 14.19
CA PRO A 78 -9.48 2.60 13.78
C PRO A 78 -9.63 3.68 12.70
N GLU A 79 -8.75 4.69 12.67
CA GLU A 79 -8.76 5.77 11.69
C GLU A 79 -8.34 5.29 10.28
N VAL A 80 -7.43 4.31 10.19
CA VAL A 80 -6.99 3.73 8.91
C VAL A 80 -8.02 2.72 8.40
N THR A 81 -8.60 1.94 9.28
CA THR A 81 -9.59 0.91 8.92
C THR A 81 -10.98 1.48 8.63
N ASP A 82 -11.24 2.72 9.05
CA ASP A 82 -12.56 3.38 8.92
C ASP A 82 -13.70 2.51 9.44
N THR A 83 -13.51 1.96 10.64
CA THR A 83 -14.42 1.00 11.25
C THR A 83 -15.87 1.51 11.26
N GLY A 84 -16.75 0.77 10.59
CA GLY A 84 -18.17 1.10 10.44
C GLY A 84 -18.52 1.96 9.23
N PHE A 85 -17.55 2.56 8.53
CA PHE A 85 -17.79 3.28 7.28
C PHE A 85 -17.47 2.45 6.04
N ARG A 86 -16.56 1.48 6.12
CA ARG A 86 -16.02 0.73 4.99
C ARG A 86 -16.76 -0.59 4.70
N GLY A 87 -18.09 -0.53 4.51
CA GLY A 87 -18.89 -1.66 4.04
C GLY A 87 -18.83 -1.82 2.52
N SER A 88 -18.81 -0.70 1.78
CA SER A 88 -18.44 -0.63 0.37
C SER A 88 -17.36 0.42 0.17
N SER A 89 -16.52 0.23 -0.85
CA SER A 89 -15.41 1.12 -1.15
C SER A 89 -15.34 1.40 -2.64
N GLN A 90 -15.29 2.67 -3.01
CA GLN A 90 -15.07 3.12 -4.37
C GLN A 90 -13.97 4.16 -4.41
N GLU A 91 -13.12 4.07 -5.42
CA GLU A 91 -11.99 4.96 -5.59
C GLU A 91 -11.92 5.49 -7.01
N ARG A 92 -11.52 6.75 -7.16
CA ARG A 92 -11.28 7.43 -8.42
C ARG A 92 -9.89 8.04 -8.37
N LEU A 93 -9.04 7.60 -9.27
CA LEU A 93 -7.69 8.15 -9.41
C LEU A 93 -7.62 8.97 -10.70
N MET A 94 -6.95 10.11 -10.62
CA MET A 94 -6.56 10.92 -11.77
C MET A 94 -5.03 11.01 -11.77
N PRO A 95 -4.34 10.06 -12.44
CA PRO A 95 -2.89 9.91 -12.30
C PRO A 95 -2.10 11.18 -12.63
N ALA A 96 -2.43 11.82 -13.75
CA ALA A 96 -1.74 13.04 -14.22
C ALA A 96 -1.95 14.24 -13.27
N ALA A 97 -3.07 14.28 -12.53
CA ALA A 97 -3.37 15.35 -11.58
C ALA A 97 -2.88 15.02 -10.15
N GLY A 98 -2.39 13.80 -9.90
CA GLY A 98 -2.04 13.32 -8.57
C GLY A 98 -3.23 13.29 -7.60
N VAL A 99 -4.46 13.14 -8.10
CA VAL A 99 -5.70 13.19 -7.31
C VAL A 99 -6.25 11.79 -7.10
N CYS A 100 -6.69 11.53 -5.88
CA CYS A 100 -7.47 10.37 -5.50
C CYS A 100 -8.70 10.82 -4.71
N ALA A 101 -9.88 10.31 -5.09
CA ALA A 101 -11.11 10.48 -4.34
C ALA A 101 -11.67 9.11 -3.93
N GLN A 102 -12.10 8.99 -2.68
CA GLN A 102 -12.62 7.73 -2.12
C GLN A 102 -14.00 7.96 -1.52
N ALA A 103 -14.92 7.03 -1.76
CA ALA A 103 -16.25 7.03 -1.20
C ALA A 103 -16.51 5.68 -0.52
N TYR A 104 -16.81 5.73 0.77
CA TYR A 104 -17.14 4.59 1.59
C TYR A 104 -18.57 4.70 2.11
N THR A 105 -19.26 3.56 2.21
CA THR A 105 -20.58 3.45 2.83
C THR A 105 -20.62 2.23 3.74
N GLY A 106 -21.05 2.42 4.96
CA GLY A 106 -21.14 1.36 5.97
C GLY A 106 -22.19 1.62 7.02
N LEU A 107 -22.17 0.85 8.11
CA LEU A 107 -23.17 0.92 9.17
C LEU A 107 -23.23 2.28 9.90
N ARG A 108 -22.11 3.02 9.94
CA ARG A 108 -22.03 4.36 10.54
C ARG A 108 -22.35 5.48 9.56
N GLY A 109 -22.66 5.14 8.31
CA GLY A 109 -23.00 6.09 7.26
C GLY A 109 -21.94 6.16 6.17
N ARG A 110 -21.69 7.37 5.68
CA ARG A 110 -20.81 7.63 4.52
C ARG A 110 -19.55 8.37 4.96
N LYS A 111 -18.42 8.01 4.35
CA LYS A 111 -17.17 8.78 4.41
C LYS A 111 -16.73 9.09 2.99
N GLN A 112 -16.39 10.35 2.69
CA GLN A 112 -15.74 10.75 1.45
C GLN A 112 -14.38 11.33 1.77
N VAL A 113 -13.43 11.05 0.87
CA VAL A 113 -12.06 11.55 0.91
C VAL A 113 -11.74 12.15 -0.44
N TRP A 114 -11.11 13.29 -0.44
CA TRP A 114 -10.41 13.84 -1.57
C TRP A 114 -8.95 14.10 -1.16
N TRP A 115 -8.04 13.62 -1.97
CA TRP A 115 -6.60 13.75 -1.75
C TRP A 115 -5.93 14.21 -3.03
N ARG A 116 -5.04 15.20 -2.92
CA ARG A 116 -4.12 15.60 -3.97
C ARG A 116 -2.70 15.57 -3.41
N ARG A 117 -1.84 14.82 -4.09
CA ARG A 117 -0.43 14.72 -3.69
C ARG A 117 0.26 16.07 -3.78
N GLY A 118 1.12 16.35 -2.82
CA GLY A 118 2.00 17.50 -2.82
C GLY A 118 3.17 17.35 -3.78
N SER A 119 3.77 18.46 -4.11
CA SER A 119 4.98 18.52 -4.93
C SER A 119 6.25 18.14 -4.15
N GLY A 120 6.21 18.21 -2.82
CA GLY A 120 7.39 18.07 -1.95
C GLY A 120 8.32 19.28 -2.00
N VAL A 121 7.91 20.37 -2.67
CA VAL A 121 8.66 21.64 -2.68
C VAL A 121 8.21 22.48 -1.48
N GLY A 122 9.14 22.86 -0.63
CA GLY A 122 8.84 23.53 0.63
C GLY A 122 7.99 22.64 1.53
N ASP A 123 6.90 23.19 2.07
CA ASP A 123 5.98 22.50 2.98
C ASP A 123 4.77 21.87 2.26
N ASP A 124 4.80 21.79 0.93
CA ASP A 124 3.70 21.18 0.16
C ASP A 124 3.70 19.64 0.28
N LEU A 125 3.08 19.17 1.33
CA LEU A 125 2.85 17.73 1.58
C LEU A 125 1.53 17.20 0.99
N GLY A 126 0.83 18.03 0.21
CA GLY A 126 -0.46 17.71 -0.39
C GLY A 126 -1.67 18.20 0.38
N GLU A 127 -2.82 18.08 -0.27
CA GLU A 127 -4.11 18.54 0.25
C GLU A 127 -5.03 17.37 0.51
N VAL A 128 -5.74 17.39 1.63
CA VAL A 128 -6.73 16.39 1.99
C VAL A 128 -8.00 17.05 2.49
N ALA A 129 -9.13 16.51 2.08
CA ALA A 129 -10.43 16.86 2.63
C ALA A 129 -11.21 15.57 2.94
N VAL A 130 -11.86 15.54 4.08
CA VAL A 130 -12.60 14.38 4.59
C VAL A 130 -13.98 14.83 5.01
N TRP A 131 -15.00 14.06 4.66
CA TRP A 131 -16.38 14.26 5.09
C TRP A 131 -16.92 12.98 5.71
N PHE A 132 -17.60 13.12 6.83
CA PHE A 132 -18.38 12.06 7.47
C PHE A 132 -19.86 12.47 7.43
N ASN A 133 -20.69 11.67 6.79
CA ASN A 133 -22.13 11.94 6.64
C ASN A 133 -22.43 13.34 6.09
N GLY A 134 -21.65 13.79 5.12
CA GLY A 134 -21.78 15.09 4.48
C GLY A 134 -21.11 16.26 5.23
N LEU A 135 -20.66 16.06 6.45
CA LEU A 135 -19.99 17.09 7.25
C LEU A 135 -18.48 17.01 7.10
N ARG A 136 -17.85 18.12 6.77
CA ARG A 136 -16.39 18.23 6.68
C ARG A 136 -15.76 18.01 8.05
N SER A 137 -14.70 17.23 8.08
CA SER A 137 -13.93 16.97 9.29
C SER A 137 -12.63 17.77 9.28
N ASP A 138 -12.37 18.49 10.37
CA ASP A 138 -11.12 19.20 10.63
C ASP A 138 -10.18 18.39 11.55
N ASP A 139 -10.54 17.14 11.87
CA ASP A 139 -9.71 16.24 12.67
C ASP A 139 -8.44 15.88 11.90
N ALA A 140 -7.30 16.31 12.44
CA ALA A 140 -6.00 16.12 11.84
C ALA A 140 -5.59 14.62 11.78
N ALA A 141 -6.06 13.78 12.70
CA ALA A 141 -5.79 12.34 12.67
C ALA A 141 -6.56 11.66 11.53
N ALA A 142 -7.86 11.96 11.39
CA ALA A 142 -8.68 11.48 10.29
C ALA A 142 -8.14 11.94 8.92
N GLN A 143 -7.67 13.17 8.81
CA GLN A 143 -7.07 13.70 7.59
C GLN A 143 -5.77 12.99 7.22
N ARG A 144 -4.85 12.77 8.20
CA ARG A 144 -3.60 12.03 7.95
C ARG A 144 -3.89 10.59 7.52
N ALA A 145 -4.82 9.92 8.23
CA ALA A 145 -5.23 8.56 7.89
C ALA A 145 -5.82 8.47 6.49
N ALA A 146 -6.70 9.41 6.12
CA ALA A 146 -7.31 9.45 4.80
C ALA A 146 -6.27 9.65 3.68
N ALA A 147 -5.32 10.55 3.86
CA ALA A 147 -4.24 10.79 2.90
C ALA A 147 -3.36 9.53 2.72
N LEU A 148 -2.96 8.88 3.84
CA LEU A 148 -2.18 7.64 3.78
C LEU A 148 -2.94 6.53 3.05
N VAL A 149 -4.22 6.34 3.37
CA VAL A 149 -5.05 5.31 2.75
C VAL A 149 -5.21 5.57 1.25
N ALA A 150 -5.47 6.81 0.85
CA ALA A 150 -5.63 7.17 -0.55
C ALA A 150 -4.35 6.90 -1.36
N GLU A 151 -3.19 7.29 -0.85
CA GLU A 151 -1.91 7.02 -1.54
C GLU A 151 -1.50 5.54 -1.48
N GLY A 152 -1.71 4.89 -0.34
CA GLY A 152 -1.40 3.48 -0.17
C GLY A 152 -2.16 2.60 -1.17
N TYR A 153 -3.47 2.78 -1.31
CA TYR A 153 -4.25 2.03 -2.30
C TYR A 153 -3.81 2.34 -3.73
N GLY A 154 -3.49 3.60 -4.05
CA GLY A 154 -2.91 3.97 -5.34
C GLY A 154 -1.59 3.23 -5.61
N LEU A 155 -0.71 3.15 -4.63
CA LEU A 155 0.54 2.40 -4.72
C LEU A 155 0.31 0.89 -4.88
N PHE A 156 -0.63 0.30 -4.13
CA PHE A 156 -0.92 -1.14 -4.20
C PHE A 156 -1.57 -1.54 -5.53
N LEU A 157 -2.43 -0.68 -6.08
CA LEU A 157 -3.09 -0.90 -7.36
C LEU A 157 -2.14 -0.74 -8.53
N LEU A 158 -1.32 0.29 -8.52
CA LEU A 158 -0.50 0.70 -9.66
C LEU A 158 0.94 0.18 -9.58
N GLY A 159 1.45 -0.12 -8.38
CA GLY A 159 2.80 -0.63 -8.18
C GLY A 159 3.87 0.21 -8.88
N PRO A 160 4.61 -0.38 -9.84
CA PRO A 160 5.69 0.30 -10.53
C PRO A 160 5.19 1.46 -11.42
N LEU A 161 3.95 1.43 -11.89
CA LEU A 161 3.36 2.52 -12.67
C LEU A 161 3.25 3.80 -11.85
N TRP A 162 2.96 3.67 -10.54
CA TRP A 162 2.88 4.80 -9.62
C TRP A 162 4.23 5.47 -9.36
N LEU A 163 5.34 4.73 -9.53
CA LEU A 163 6.71 5.21 -9.33
C LEU A 163 7.40 5.64 -10.63
N ALA A 164 7.00 5.09 -11.79
CA ALA A 164 7.77 5.13 -13.04
C ALA A 164 8.05 6.54 -13.58
N ASP A 165 7.15 7.50 -13.35
CA ASP A 165 7.28 8.87 -13.84
C ASP A 165 7.80 9.84 -12.76
N ARG A 166 8.34 9.29 -11.65
CA ARG A 166 8.91 10.06 -10.55
C ARG A 166 10.43 9.95 -10.55
N GLU A 167 11.10 11.08 -10.38
CA GLU A 167 12.54 11.10 -10.15
C GLU A 167 12.84 10.80 -8.67
N LEU A 168 12.98 9.51 -8.36
CA LEU A 168 13.17 9.03 -7.00
C LEU A 168 14.55 8.43 -6.82
N PRO A 169 15.21 8.63 -5.67
CA PRO A 169 16.32 7.80 -5.27
C PRO A 169 15.83 6.36 -5.13
N ILE A 170 16.45 5.43 -5.85
CA ILE A 170 16.12 4.01 -5.83
C ILE A 170 17.38 3.17 -5.76
N ARG A 171 17.27 1.98 -5.16
CA ARG A 171 18.36 0.99 -5.14
C ARG A 171 17.81 -0.43 -5.26
N LEU A 172 18.68 -1.34 -5.66
CA LEU A 172 18.45 -2.78 -5.57
C LEU A 172 18.86 -3.25 -4.15
N ALA A 173 17.88 -3.73 -3.38
CA ALA A 173 18.09 -4.17 -2.00
C ALA A 173 18.36 -5.68 -1.87
N GLY A 174 18.49 -6.39 -3.00
CA GLY A 174 18.72 -7.83 -3.02
C GLY A 174 17.58 -8.60 -3.66
N THR A 175 17.33 -9.81 -3.20
CA THR A 175 16.32 -10.70 -3.74
C THR A 175 15.51 -11.35 -2.65
N GLU A 176 14.25 -11.65 -2.94
CA GLU A 176 13.31 -12.29 -2.03
C GLU A 176 12.44 -13.29 -2.78
N ARG A 177 11.96 -14.32 -2.10
CA ARG A 177 10.97 -15.23 -2.66
C ARG A 177 9.56 -14.85 -2.17
N VAL A 178 8.67 -14.53 -3.10
CA VAL A 178 7.27 -14.19 -2.83
C VAL A 178 6.38 -15.20 -3.51
N ASP A 179 5.58 -15.93 -2.76
CA ASP A 179 4.67 -16.98 -3.27
C ASP A 179 5.37 -17.93 -4.25
N GLY A 180 6.56 -18.43 -3.85
CA GLY A 180 7.38 -19.34 -4.65
C GLY A 180 8.18 -18.70 -5.79
N ARG A 181 7.95 -17.42 -6.11
CA ARG A 181 8.58 -16.68 -7.22
C ARG A 181 9.81 -15.92 -6.74
N GLN A 182 10.90 -15.99 -7.50
CA GLN A 182 12.11 -15.24 -7.21
C GLN A 182 11.95 -13.79 -7.68
N CYS A 183 12.03 -12.84 -6.74
CA CYS A 183 11.87 -11.43 -7.00
C CYS A 183 13.13 -10.64 -6.72
N ASP A 184 13.36 -9.59 -7.51
CA ASP A 184 14.29 -8.51 -7.19
C ASP A 184 13.58 -7.50 -6.29
N VAL A 185 14.25 -7.01 -5.24
CA VAL A 185 13.70 -6.03 -4.30
C VAL A 185 14.22 -4.65 -4.68
N VAL A 186 13.34 -3.81 -5.20
CA VAL A 186 13.62 -2.41 -5.56
C VAL A 186 13.06 -1.51 -4.48
N GLU A 187 13.92 -0.78 -3.78
CA GLU A 187 13.55 0.22 -2.78
C GLU A 187 13.53 1.61 -3.39
N ALA A 188 12.55 2.42 -3.01
CA ALA A 188 12.40 3.81 -3.41
C ALA A 188 12.20 4.72 -2.21
N TRP A 189 12.81 5.90 -2.24
CA TRP A 189 12.67 6.96 -1.25
C TRP A 189 11.69 8.00 -1.79
N LEU A 190 10.59 8.18 -1.07
CA LEU A 190 9.53 9.10 -1.43
C LEU A 190 9.72 10.43 -0.67
N SER A 191 9.65 11.55 -1.40
CA SER A 191 9.57 12.88 -0.82
C SER A 191 8.65 13.74 -1.71
N PRO A 192 7.44 14.10 -1.22
CA PRO A 192 6.85 13.70 0.06
C PRO A 192 6.61 12.19 0.14
N GLY A 193 6.53 11.69 1.37
CA GLY A 193 6.21 10.31 1.67
C GLY A 193 4.72 10.00 1.51
N LEU A 194 4.30 8.81 1.93
CA LEU A 194 2.89 8.40 1.85
C LEU A 194 2.01 9.23 2.80
N GLY A 195 0.88 9.67 2.30
CA GLY A 195 0.02 10.59 3.04
C GLY A 195 0.68 11.97 3.17
N ARG A 196 0.73 12.51 4.38
CA ARG A 196 1.27 13.84 4.65
C ARG A 196 2.56 13.79 5.48
N VAL A 197 3.42 12.82 5.20
CA VAL A 197 4.75 12.76 5.83
C VAL A 197 5.81 13.36 4.90
N ALA A 198 6.86 13.93 5.48
CA ALA A 198 7.91 14.60 4.69
C ALA A 198 8.68 13.60 3.81
N ALA A 199 8.92 12.40 4.32
CA ALA A 199 9.61 11.37 3.59
C ALA A 199 9.16 9.97 4.05
N ASP A 200 9.28 9.00 3.16
CA ASP A 200 8.98 7.59 3.44
C ASP A 200 9.84 6.68 2.55
N ARG A 201 9.79 5.40 2.82
CA ARG A 201 10.52 4.39 2.05
C ARG A 201 9.59 3.23 1.72
N VAL A 202 9.57 2.84 0.45
CA VAL A 202 8.79 1.71 -0.03
C VAL A 202 9.70 0.71 -0.75
N ALA A 203 9.26 -0.55 -0.84
CA ALA A 203 9.96 -1.58 -1.60
C ALA A 203 8.97 -2.34 -2.47
N LEU A 204 9.37 -2.60 -3.71
CA LEU A 204 8.64 -3.46 -4.65
C LEU A 204 9.42 -4.76 -4.85
N CYS A 205 8.74 -5.91 -4.67
CA CYS A 205 9.27 -7.21 -5.06
C CYS A 205 8.85 -7.52 -6.49
N VAL A 206 9.76 -7.39 -7.43
CA VAL A 206 9.54 -7.56 -8.87
C VAL A 206 9.94 -8.98 -9.28
N ASP A 207 9.00 -9.75 -9.78
CA ASP A 207 9.23 -11.12 -10.27
C ASP A 207 10.23 -11.13 -11.43
N ARG A 208 11.24 -11.98 -11.34
CA ARG A 208 12.30 -12.09 -12.35
C ARG A 208 11.83 -12.68 -13.68
N SER A 209 10.73 -13.47 -13.65
CA SER A 209 10.26 -14.20 -14.83
C SER A 209 9.35 -13.37 -15.74
N ASP A 210 8.43 -12.60 -15.15
CA ASP A 210 7.40 -11.83 -15.88
C ASP A 210 7.41 -10.33 -15.59
N ARG A 211 8.30 -9.87 -14.71
CA ARG A 211 8.46 -8.48 -14.28
C ARG A 211 7.23 -7.88 -13.58
N LEU A 212 6.25 -8.67 -13.19
CA LEU A 212 5.13 -8.16 -12.40
C LEU A 212 5.55 -7.96 -10.94
N THR A 213 5.01 -6.92 -10.32
CA THR A 213 5.18 -6.69 -8.88
C THR A 213 4.32 -7.68 -8.10
N ARG A 214 4.93 -8.44 -7.18
CA ARG A 214 4.25 -9.45 -6.35
C ARG A 214 3.99 -8.98 -4.93
N ARG A 215 4.77 -7.99 -4.47
CA ARG A 215 4.65 -7.44 -3.12
C ARG A 215 5.07 -5.98 -3.11
N VAL A 216 4.34 -5.20 -2.34
CA VAL A 216 4.71 -3.84 -1.95
C VAL A 216 4.96 -3.84 -0.44
N ARG A 217 6.09 -3.31 0.00
CA ARG A 217 6.41 -3.12 1.42
C ARG A 217 6.49 -1.63 1.70
N PHE A 218 5.97 -1.20 2.83
CA PHE A 218 5.92 0.21 3.21
C PHE A 218 5.94 0.38 4.73
N THR A 219 6.17 1.61 5.18
CA THR A 219 6.15 1.96 6.61
C THR A 219 4.88 2.70 6.98
N LEU A 220 4.60 2.79 8.28
CA LEU A 220 3.46 3.52 8.84
C LEU A 220 3.97 4.71 9.69
N GLU A 221 4.92 5.48 9.13
CA GLU A 221 5.60 6.58 9.83
C GLU A 221 4.65 7.73 10.21
N GLY A 222 3.53 7.89 9.50
CA GLY A 222 2.56 8.95 9.74
C GLY A 222 1.80 8.87 11.07
N PHE A 223 1.95 7.76 11.82
CA PHE A 223 1.20 7.51 13.06
C PHE A 223 2.14 7.19 14.22
N ALA A 224 2.02 7.95 15.31
CA ALA A 224 2.90 7.79 16.48
C ALA A 224 2.82 6.36 17.07
N GLY A 225 1.64 5.75 17.11
CA GLY A 225 1.42 4.41 17.66
C GLY A 225 1.97 3.25 16.82
N THR A 226 2.28 3.50 15.55
CA THR A 226 2.81 2.49 14.63
C THR A 226 4.10 2.91 13.95
N ARG A 227 4.75 3.95 14.49
CA ARG A 227 6.05 4.41 13.97
C ARG A 227 7.06 3.26 13.95
N GLY A 228 7.72 3.07 12.82
CA GLY A 228 8.66 1.96 12.60
C GLY A 228 7.99 0.62 12.30
N ALA A 229 6.65 0.53 12.31
CA ALA A 229 5.97 -0.65 11.80
C ALA A 229 6.16 -0.77 10.30
N VAL A 230 6.31 -2.01 9.83
CA VAL A 230 6.42 -2.33 8.41
C VAL A 230 5.23 -3.18 8.03
N ALA A 231 4.55 -2.80 6.96
CA ALA A 231 3.47 -3.56 6.36
C ALA A 231 3.86 -4.04 4.95
N GLU A 232 3.25 -5.13 4.53
CA GLU A 232 3.39 -5.71 3.20
C GLU A 232 2.03 -5.98 2.59
N VAL A 233 1.90 -5.70 1.30
CA VAL A 233 0.75 -6.08 0.49
C VAL A 233 1.23 -7.04 -0.60
N ASP A 234 0.79 -8.28 -0.53
CA ASP A 234 0.96 -9.25 -1.61
C ASP A 234 -0.14 -9.08 -2.65
N THR A 235 0.22 -9.16 -3.94
CA THR A 235 -0.69 -8.95 -5.06
C THR A 235 -0.83 -10.24 -5.88
N PHE A 236 -2.07 -10.56 -6.25
CA PHE A 236 -2.45 -11.81 -6.90
C PHE A 236 -3.41 -11.58 -8.06
N ASP A 237 -3.69 -12.64 -8.80
CA ASP A 237 -4.74 -12.70 -9.82
C ASP A 237 -4.58 -11.54 -10.83
N HIS A 238 -3.37 -11.40 -11.40
CA HIS A 238 -3.07 -10.32 -12.32
C HIS A 238 -3.83 -10.50 -13.65
N GLU A 239 -4.62 -9.49 -14.02
CA GLU A 239 -5.39 -9.46 -15.26
C GLU A 239 -5.04 -8.25 -16.12
N ARG A 240 -4.97 -8.47 -17.45
CA ARG A 240 -4.77 -7.38 -18.39
C ARG A 240 -6.10 -6.81 -18.86
N ARG A 241 -6.40 -5.54 -18.49
CA ARG A 241 -7.58 -4.78 -18.91
C ARG A 241 -7.17 -3.37 -19.30
N PHE A 242 -7.81 -2.81 -20.32
CA PHE A 242 -7.53 -1.45 -20.82
C PHE A 242 -6.03 -1.22 -21.16
N GLY A 243 -5.31 -2.30 -21.52
CA GLY A 243 -3.88 -2.26 -21.83
C GLY A 243 -2.96 -2.24 -20.59
N VAL A 244 -3.50 -2.23 -19.37
CA VAL A 244 -2.78 -2.27 -18.10
C VAL A 244 -3.02 -3.61 -17.41
N THR A 245 -2.00 -4.11 -16.71
CA THR A 245 -2.07 -5.33 -15.89
C THR A 245 -2.33 -4.96 -14.45
N TRP A 246 -3.47 -5.38 -13.90
CA TRP A 246 -3.99 -5.04 -12.58
C TRP A 246 -3.92 -6.23 -11.63
N PRO A 247 -3.57 -6.02 -10.35
CA PRO A 247 -3.75 -7.03 -9.32
C PRO A 247 -5.22 -7.08 -8.91
N MET A 248 -5.92 -8.17 -9.20
CA MET A 248 -7.35 -8.29 -8.90
C MET A 248 -7.62 -8.68 -7.45
N ARG A 249 -6.62 -9.19 -6.75
CA ARG A 249 -6.68 -9.52 -5.31
C ARG A 249 -5.41 -9.07 -4.60
N SER A 250 -5.56 -8.65 -3.36
CA SER A 250 -4.45 -8.22 -2.51
C SER A 250 -4.65 -8.70 -1.07
N PHE A 251 -3.54 -8.96 -0.39
CA PHE A 251 -3.52 -9.34 1.02
C PHE A 251 -2.46 -8.57 1.77
N GLU A 252 -2.88 -7.85 2.79
CA GLU A 252 -2.02 -7.03 3.64
C GLU A 252 -1.74 -7.70 4.98
N ARG A 253 -0.51 -7.55 5.45
CA ARG A 253 -0.10 -7.88 6.80
C ARG A 253 0.91 -6.89 7.34
N VAL A 254 0.88 -6.65 8.62
CA VAL A 254 2.02 -6.07 9.35
C VAL A 254 3.07 -7.18 9.48
N VAL A 255 4.36 -6.85 9.30
CA VAL A 255 5.46 -7.82 9.38
C VAL A 255 6.49 -7.43 10.43
N HIS A 256 6.52 -6.17 10.85
CA HIS A 256 7.37 -5.68 11.92
C HIS A 256 6.57 -4.70 12.78
N PRO A 257 6.65 -4.75 14.11
CA PRO A 257 7.48 -5.65 14.94
C PRO A 257 6.91 -7.08 15.06
N ILE A 258 5.66 -7.30 14.74
CA ILE A 258 4.97 -8.59 14.88
C ILE A 258 4.20 -8.87 13.60
N ALA A 259 4.23 -10.14 13.13
CA ALA A 259 3.46 -10.55 11.96
C ALA A 259 1.97 -10.68 12.30
N ILE A 260 1.13 -9.80 11.72
CA ILE A 260 -0.31 -9.76 11.95
C ILE A 260 -1.04 -9.60 10.60
N PRO A 261 -1.94 -10.52 10.21
CA PRO A 261 -2.83 -10.31 9.07
C PRO A 261 -3.66 -9.05 9.26
N ALA A 262 -3.73 -8.19 8.26
CA ALA A 262 -4.40 -6.89 8.35
C ALA A 262 -5.66 -6.80 7.50
N HIS A 263 -5.54 -7.01 6.18
CA HIS A 263 -6.61 -6.77 5.23
C HIS A 263 -6.55 -7.76 4.06
N ASP A 264 -7.68 -8.26 3.62
CA ASP A 264 -7.85 -9.05 2.39
C ASP A 264 -8.91 -8.37 1.54
N TRP A 265 -8.59 -8.03 0.27
CA TRP A 265 -9.53 -7.35 -0.62
C TRP A 265 -9.37 -7.75 -2.07
N ARG A 266 -10.44 -7.49 -2.84
CA ARG A 266 -10.51 -7.76 -4.27
C ARG A 266 -11.10 -6.57 -5.02
N ILE A 267 -10.72 -6.43 -6.27
CA ILE A 267 -11.36 -5.51 -7.21
C ILE A 267 -12.70 -6.12 -7.61
N ALA A 268 -13.80 -5.45 -7.22
CA ALA A 268 -15.17 -5.84 -7.59
C ALA A 268 -15.65 -5.13 -8.85
N GLY A 269 -15.07 -3.97 -9.16
CA GLY A 269 -15.36 -3.19 -10.36
C GLY A 269 -14.13 -2.41 -10.80
N LEU A 270 -13.95 -2.29 -12.12
CA LEU A 270 -12.84 -1.56 -12.72
C LEU A 270 -13.25 -1.02 -14.09
N ASP A 271 -13.15 0.29 -14.26
CA ASP A 271 -13.23 0.96 -15.56
C ASP A 271 -12.34 2.20 -15.59
N VAL A 272 -12.19 2.82 -16.76
CA VAL A 272 -11.27 3.93 -16.98
C VAL A 272 -11.88 4.97 -17.93
N ASN A 273 -11.30 6.17 -17.90
CA ASN A 273 -11.58 7.23 -18.91
C ASN A 273 -13.05 7.68 -18.94
N ARG A 274 -13.64 7.93 -17.75
CA ARG A 274 -14.98 8.54 -17.65
C ARG A 274 -14.98 10.03 -17.92
N GLY A 275 -13.79 10.66 -17.94
CA GLY A 275 -13.63 12.07 -18.25
C GLY A 275 -13.99 13.00 -17.11
N TYR A 276 -13.70 12.63 -15.87
CA TYR A 276 -13.90 13.52 -14.72
C TYR A 276 -12.97 14.73 -14.75
N GLY A 277 -13.50 15.88 -14.38
CA GLY A 277 -12.68 17.01 -13.93
C GLY A 277 -12.33 16.86 -12.45
N VAL A 278 -11.18 17.42 -12.02
CA VAL A 278 -10.75 17.39 -10.61
C VAL A 278 -11.83 17.88 -9.66
N GLN A 279 -12.54 18.95 -10.03
CA GLN A 279 -13.60 19.55 -9.20
C GLN A 279 -14.83 18.65 -9.05
N ALA A 280 -15.09 17.76 -10.00
CA ALA A 280 -16.22 16.82 -9.93
C ALA A 280 -16.01 15.73 -8.86
N LEU A 281 -14.76 15.55 -8.41
CA LEU A 281 -14.39 14.58 -7.38
C LEU A 281 -14.29 15.20 -5.98
N LEU A 282 -14.33 16.52 -5.88
CA LEU A 282 -14.21 17.25 -4.62
C LEU A 282 -15.60 17.43 -3.99
N GLY A 283 -15.76 17.00 -2.75
CA GLY A 283 -16.96 17.29 -1.96
C GLY A 283 -17.60 16.06 -1.31
N PRO A 284 -18.64 16.29 -0.48
CA PRO A 284 -19.32 15.25 0.27
C PRO A 284 -20.24 14.39 -0.61
N ASP A 285 -20.61 14.88 -1.79
CA ASP A 285 -21.56 14.23 -2.69
C ASP A 285 -20.90 13.44 -3.81
N PHE A 286 -19.58 13.28 -3.75
CA PHE A 286 -18.88 12.42 -4.67
C PHE A 286 -19.46 11.00 -4.63
N THR A 287 -20.26 10.70 -5.64
CA THR A 287 -20.91 9.39 -5.80
C THR A 287 -20.67 8.80 -7.18
N ALA A 288 -20.08 9.56 -8.03
CA ALA A 288 -19.77 9.33 -9.46
C ALA A 288 -19.92 7.86 -9.95
N GLY A 289 -21.09 7.27 -9.77
CA GLY A 289 -21.46 5.91 -10.16
C GLY A 289 -20.51 4.79 -9.70
N ALA A 290 -20.99 3.59 -9.54
CA ALA A 290 -20.14 2.45 -9.25
C ALA A 290 -19.18 2.20 -10.44
N ALA A 291 -17.97 1.74 -10.17
CA ALA A 291 -17.10 1.19 -11.21
C ALA A 291 -17.80 -0.01 -11.88
N ALA A 292 -17.59 -0.17 -13.19
CA ALA A 292 -18.18 -1.30 -13.91
C ALA A 292 -17.76 -2.62 -13.26
N PRO A 293 -18.65 -3.60 -13.13
CA PRO A 293 -18.32 -4.88 -12.51
C PRO A 293 -17.09 -5.51 -13.17
N ALA A 294 -16.19 -6.03 -12.34
CA ALA A 294 -15.16 -6.93 -12.83
C ALA A 294 -15.85 -8.17 -13.40
N ARG A 295 -15.42 -8.64 -14.56
CA ARG A 295 -15.96 -9.90 -15.10
C ARG A 295 -15.65 -11.01 -14.11
N PRO A 296 -16.59 -11.93 -13.83
CA PRO A 296 -16.26 -13.12 -13.07
C PRO A 296 -15.11 -13.86 -13.77
N LEU A 297 -14.20 -14.38 -12.98
CA LEU A 297 -13.11 -15.26 -13.44
C LEU A 297 -13.69 -16.58 -13.93
#